data_2d7f15ca7ed22f6a42ba29f752818efb
#
_entry.id   2d7f15ca7ed22f6a42ba29f752818efb
#
_cell.length_a   1.000
_cell.length_b   1.000
_cell.length_c   1.000
_cell.angle_alpha   90.00
_cell.angle_beta   90.00
_cell.angle_gamma   90.00
#
_symmetry.space_group_name_H-M   'P 1'
#
loop_
_entity.id
_entity.type
_entity.pdbx_description
1 polymer ?
#
loop_
_entity_poly.entity_id
_entity_poly.type
_entity_poly.pdbx_seq_one_letter_code
_entity_poly.pdbx_strand_id
1 'polypeptide(L)'
;MKIFFVNPPFKAEYGKFSRENRSPALTRSGTLYYPLWLIYAAAVCQKDGFTVEFLDAPATPLNQAQSLDFIDRHAEGVRLFVVETSTPSLYSDIHFIDELKQRYPNAVFVLVGTHPSALPEETLQLGQSVDAIARREYDYIVRDVARALRDGEDFRAVPGLTYRKDEEIKSNPDMPYIEDIDEIPFASKFIKEYLNYKDYFFAASSYPEIQIFTGRGCVARCNFCVYPQTLHGHKYRLRTPENVVEEFQYISDNFPDVKEVVIEDDTFTAKKDRVINICKLLVEKGLHKKLSWLCNARVDLDLETMKMMKKAGCRLI
;
A
#
# COMPACT_ATOMS: atom_id res chain seq x y z
N MET A 1 -7.07 -21.28 -3.14
CA MET A 1 -6.45 -20.48 -4.21
C MET A 1 -5.43 -19.57 -3.56
N LYS A 2 -4.22 -19.49 -4.13
CA LYS A 2 -3.15 -18.62 -3.66
C LYS A 2 -3.03 -17.37 -4.54
N ILE A 3 -2.75 -16.24 -3.90
CA ILE A 3 -2.50 -14.93 -4.53
C ILE A 3 -1.07 -14.52 -4.24
N PHE A 4 -0.34 -14.05 -5.23
CA PHE A 4 1.01 -13.54 -5.04
C PHE A 4 1.04 -12.02 -5.25
N PHE A 5 1.40 -11.28 -4.22
CA PHE A 5 1.61 -9.83 -4.26
C PHE A 5 3.09 -9.53 -4.47
N VAL A 6 3.39 -8.66 -5.42
CA VAL A 6 4.77 -8.39 -5.82
C VAL A 6 5.01 -6.89 -5.94
N ASN A 7 5.97 -6.39 -5.17
CA ASN A 7 6.67 -5.14 -5.43
C ASN A 7 7.97 -5.49 -6.17
N PRO A 8 8.05 -5.31 -7.52
CA PRO A 8 9.13 -5.86 -8.33
C PRO A 8 10.50 -5.24 -8.02
N PRO A 9 11.61 -5.91 -8.41
CA PRO A 9 12.95 -5.33 -8.32
C PRO A 9 13.09 -4.15 -9.29
N PHE A 10 13.86 -3.13 -8.89
CA PHE A 10 14.15 -2.01 -9.77
C PHE A 10 15.53 -1.41 -9.46
N LYS A 11 16.47 -1.57 -10.40
CA LYS A 11 17.81 -0.96 -10.36
C LYS A 11 18.49 -1.06 -8.98
N ALA A 12 18.41 -2.25 -8.37
CA ALA A 12 18.90 -2.52 -7.00
C ALA A 12 20.37 -2.13 -6.80
N GLU A 13 21.17 -2.13 -7.88
CA GLU A 13 22.58 -1.73 -7.89
C GLU A 13 22.81 -0.24 -7.60
N TYR A 14 21.78 0.60 -7.73
CA TYR A 14 21.87 2.04 -7.45
C TYR A 14 21.25 2.45 -6.11
N GLY A 15 20.57 1.54 -5.42
CA GLY A 15 19.93 1.82 -4.13
C GLY A 15 18.57 1.19 -3.96
N LYS A 16 17.86 1.58 -2.90
CA LYS A 16 16.49 1.13 -2.64
C LYS A 16 15.47 2.00 -3.37
N PHE A 17 14.44 1.38 -3.94
CA PHE A 17 13.40 2.06 -4.72
C PHE A 17 12.03 1.90 -4.10
N SER A 18 11.42 3.00 -3.73
CA SER A 18 10.02 3.04 -3.27
C SER A 18 9.09 3.41 -4.43
N ARG A 19 8.16 2.52 -4.79
CA ARG A 19 7.13 2.77 -5.83
C ARG A 19 5.98 3.57 -5.28
N GLU A 20 5.65 3.25 -4.07
CA GLU A 20 4.57 3.91 -3.38
C GLU A 20 4.96 5.33 -2.99
N ASN A 21 3.96 6.10 -2.71
CA ASN A 21 4.04 7.44 -2.25
C ASN A 21 4.16 8.54 -3.30
N ARG A 22 4.14 9.71 -2.71
CA ARG A 22 4.12 11.00 -3.38
C ARG A 22 5.34 11.25 -4.26
N SER A 23 6.37 10.46 -4.07
CA SER A 23 7.64 10.61 -4.81
C SER A 23 8.31 9.24 -4.99
N PRO A 24 7.90 8.45 -5.98
CA PRO A 24 8.65 7.26 -6.34
C PRO A 24 10.10 7.66 -6.61
N ALA A 25 11.01 7.08 -5.85
CA ALA A 25 12.42 7.50 -5.89
C ALA A 25 13.38 6.35 -5.60
N LEU A 26 14.50 6.39 -6.32
CA LEU A 26 15.66 5.60 -6.02
C LEU A 26 16.55 6.36 -5.03
N THR A 27 16.81 5.78 -3.86
CA THR A 27 17.57 6.46 -2.81
C THR A 27 18.85 5.71 -2.44
N ARG A 28 19.98 6.40 -2.53
CA ARG A 28 21.28 5.89 -2.05
C ARG A 28 21.41 5.94 -0.53
N SER A 29 20.61 6.77 0.13
CA SER A 29 20.56 6.87 1.59
C SER A 29 19.96 5.64 2.27
N GLY A 30 19.39 4.71 1.50
CA GLY A 30 18.69 3.53 2.01
C GLY A 30 17.24 3.79 2.43
N THR A 31 16.71 5.01 2.22
CA THR A 31 15.30 5.28 2.47
C THR A 31 14.44 4.35 1.62
N LEU A 32 13.57 3.62 2.30
CA LEU A 32 12.58 2.74 1.70
C LEU A 32 11.29 2.83 2.50
N TYR A 33 10.21 3.19 1.83
CA TYR A 33 8.87 3.15 2.39
C TYR A 33 8.27 1.75 2.26
N TYR A 34 7.37 1.40 3.19
CA TYR A 34 6.55 0.20 3.03
C TYR A 34 5.63 0.35 1.82
N PRO A 35 5.40 -0.70 1.03
CA PRO A 35 4.38 -0.69 -0.02
C PRO A 35 2.98 -0.84 0.61
N LEU A 36 2.51 0.21 1.33
CA LEU A 36 1.34 0.15 2.21
C LEU A 36 0.07 -0.24 1.46
N TRP A 37 -0.15 0.31 0.28
CA TRP A 37 -1.34 -0.02 -0.51
C TRP A 37 -1.36 -1.51 -0.88
N LEU A 38 -0.21 -2.04 -1.30
CA LEU A 38 -0.07 -3.46 -1.62
C LEU A 38 -0.25 -4.33 -0.37
N ILE A 39 0.30 -3.90 0.78
CA ILE A 39 0.14 -4.56 2.08
C ILE A 39 -1.33 -4.62 2.49
N TYR A 40 -2.06 -3.50 2.39
CA TYR A 40 -3.48 -3.47 2.75
C TYR A 40 -4.32 -4.37 1.83
N ALA A 41 -4.07 -4.37 0.53
CA ALA A 41 -4.77 -5.25 -0.41
C ALA A 41 -4.50 -6.73 -0.10
N ALA A 42 -3.25 -7.08 0.23
CA ALA A 42 -2.88 -8.43 0.63
C ALA A 42 -3.55 -8.84 1.95
N ALA A 43 -3.55 -7.95 2.95
CA ALA A 43 -4.21 -8.18 4.23
C ALA A 43 -5.73 -8.35 4.11
N VAL A 44 -6.38 -7.60 3.21
CA VAL A 44 -7.80 -7.76 2.89
C VAL A 44 -8.07 -9.12 2.27
N CYS A 45 -7.24 -9.58 1.33
CA CYS A 45 -7.37 -10.91 0.75
C CYS A 45 -7.13 -12.03 1.78
N GLN A 46 -6.15 -11.85 2.68
CA GLN A 46 -5.90 -12.80 3.78
C GLN A 46 -7.11 -12.89 4.74
N LYS A 47 -7.69 -11.73 5.12
CA LYS A 47 -8.92 -11.67 5.94
C LYS A 47 -10.09 -12.40 5.28
N ASP A 48 -10.15 -12.39 3.94
CA ASP A 48 -11.17 -13.08 3.14
C ASP A 48 -10.90 -14.60 2.96
N GLY A 49 -9.85 -15.12 3.59
CA GLY A 49 -9.52 -16.56 3.61
C GLY A 49 -8.65 -17.03 2.44
N PHE A 50 -8.05 -16.13 1.66
CA PHE A 50 -7.08 -16.51 0.64
C PHE A 50 -5.71 -16.76 1.25
N THR A 51 -4.99 -17.74 0.71
CA THR A 51 -3.55 -17.88 0.97
C THR A 51 -2.82 -16.79 0.20
N VAL A 52 -1.98 -16.03 0.89
CA VAL A 52 -1.23 -14.91 0.32
C VAL A 52 0.26 -15.19 0.39
N GLU A 53 0.98 -14.91 -0.69
CA GLU A 53 2.43 -14.77 -0.71
C GLU A 53 2.78 -13.31 -1.03
N PHE A 54 3.90 -12.85 -0.50
CA PHE A 54 4.29 -11.44 -0.65
C PHE A 54 5.79 -11.32 -0.91
N LEU A 55 6.14 -10.57 -1.95
CA LEU A 55 7.52 -10.20 -2.25
C LEU A 55 7.64 -8.69 -2.35
N ASP A 56 8.44 -8.10 -1.46
CA ASP A 56 8.98 -6.75 -1.62
C ASP A 56 10.46 -6.83 -2.01
N ALA A 57 10.73 -6.92 -3.30
CA ALA A 57 12.09 -7.09 -3.80
C ALA A 57 13.04 -5.92 -3.46
N PRO A 58 12.60 -4.64 -3.42
CA PRO A 58 13.40 -3.52 -2.94
C PRO A 58 13.83 -3.62 -1.46
N ALA A 59 13.01 -4.22 -0.60
CA ALA A 59 13.33 -4.37 0.82
C ALA A 59 14.53 -5.32 1.04
N THR A 60 14.51 -6.45 0.36
CA THR A 60 15.55 -7.48 0.40
C THR A 60 16.51 -7.39 -0.77
N PRO A 61 16.98 -6.27 -1.21
CA PRO A 61 17.59 -5.83 -2.47
C PRO A 61 17.85 -6.96 -3.49
N LEU A 62 16.79 -7.69 -3.85
CA LEU A 62 16.86 -8.75 -4.83
C LEU A 62 16.92 -8.17 -6.24
N ASN A 63 17.79 -8.72 -7.07
CA ASN A 63 17.77 -8.46 -8.50
C ASN A 63 16.65 -9.28 -9.20
N GLN A 64 16.48 -9.09 -10.50
CA GLN A 64 15.42 -9.74 -11.27
C GLN A 64 15.49 -11.28 -11.19
N ALA A 65 16.66 -11.88 -11.42
CA ALA A 65 16.82 -13.33 -11.36
C ALA A 65 16.51 -13.90 -9.98
N GLN A 66 17.01 -13.26 -8.93
CA GLN A 66 16.75 -13.65 -7.54
C GLN A 66 15.28 -13.52 -7.17
N SER A 67 14.59 -12.49 -7.68
CA SER A 67 13.16 -12.29 -7.46
C SER A 67 12.33 -13.37 -8.14
N LEU A 68 12.70 -13.76 -9.38
CA LEU A 68 12.05 -14.86 -10.09
C LEU A 68 12.28 -16.19 -9.38
N ASP A 69 13.51 -16.48 -8.93
CA ASP A 69 13.81 -17.69 -8.15
C ASP A 69 13.05 -17.73 -6.82
N PHE A 70 12.85 -16.59 -6.17
CA PHE A 70 12.02 -16.50 -4.97
C PHE A 70 10.56 -16.86 -5.30
N ILE A 71 10.01 -16.26 -6.35
CA ILE A 71 8.63 -16.52 -6.78
C ILE A 71 8.45 -18.00 -7.14
N ASP A 72 9.37 -18.58 -7.91
CA ASP A 72 9.29 -19.99 -8.34
C ASP A 72 9.21 -20.96 -7.14
N ARG A 73 9.89 -20.64 -6.03
CA ARG A 73 9.85 -21.47 -4.81
C ARG A 73 8.54 -21.34 -4.02
N HIS A 74 7.77 -20.27 -4.21
CA HIS A 74 6.57 -19.96 -3.41
C HIS A 74 5.27 -19.95 -4.23
N ALA A 75 5.35 -20.01 -5.57
CA ALA A 75 4.20 -19.81 -6.45
C ALA A 75 3.34 -21.06 -6.69
N GLU A 76 3.60 -22.17 -6.03
CA GLU A 76 2.75 -23.36 -6.17
C GLU A 76 1.28 -23.03 -5.82
N GLY A 77 0.36 -23.31 -6.75
CA GLY A 77 -1.07 -23.04 -6.59
C GLY A 77 -1.49 -21.59 -6.79
N VAL A 78 -0.58 -20.72 -7.23
CA VAL A 78 -0.90 -19.31 -7.54
C VAL A 78 -1.75 -19.22 -8.81
N ARG A 79 -2.85 -18.48 -8.72
CA ARG A 79 -3.74 -18.18 -9.86
C ARG A 79 -3.87 -16.67 -10.13
N LEU A 80 -3.40 -15.84 -9.22
CA LEU A 80 -3.45 -14.39 -9.34
C LEU A 80 -2.12 -13.79 -8.87
N PHE A 81 -1.49 -13.00 -9.74
CA PHE A 81 -0.40 -12.10 -9.40
C PHE A 81 -0.93 -10.67 -9.35
N VAL A 82 -0.62 -9.96 -8.28
CA VAL A 82 -0.89 -8.53 -8.10
C VAL A 82 0.44 -7.82 -8.06
N VAL A 83 0.73 -7.02 -9.07
CA VAL A 83 2.05 -6.39 -9.25
C VAL A 83 1.92 -4.89 -9.14
N GLU A 84 2.73 -4.28 -8.26
CA GLU A 84 2.75 -2.84 -8.09
C GLU A 84 3.68 -2.17 -9.09
N THR A 85 3.26 -1.01 -9.62
CA THR A 85 4.09 -0.19 -10.51
C THR A 85 3.95 1.30 -10.25
N SER A 86 4.92 2.04 -10.74
CA SER A 86 4.94 3.50 -10.73
C SER A 86 5.50 4.04 -12.04
N THR A 87 5.29 5.33 -12.33
CA THR A 87 5.74 5.93 -13.59
C THR A 87 7.22 5.66 -13.91
N PRO A 88 8.18 5.82 -12.97
CA PRO A 88 9.59 5.59 -13.28
C PRO A 88 9.96 4.12 -13.55
N SER A 89 9.18 3.17 -13.03
CA SER A 89 9.50 1.74 -13.12
C SER A 89 8.66 0.95 -14.12
N LEU A 90 7.66 1.58 -14.73
CA LEU A 90 6.63 0.92 -15.54
C LEU A 90 7.20 -0.08 -16.56
N TYR A 91 8.14 0.34 -17.41
CA TYR A 91 8.71 -0.53 -18.44
C TYR A 91 9.45 -1.73 -17.85
N SER A 92 10.18 -1.52 -16.74
CA SER A 92 10.87 -2.59 -16.04
C SER A 92 9.89 -3.57 -15.41
N ASP A 93 8.81 -3.05 -14.84
CA ASP A 93 7.79 -3.87 -14.17
C ASP A 93 6.98 -4.69 -15.18
N ILE A 94 6.65 -4.11 -16.36
CA ILE A 94 6.02 -4.84 -17.47
C ILE A 94 6.94 -5.95 -17.95
N HIS A 95 8.22 -5.67 -18.18
CA HIS A 95 9.17 -6.71 -18.60
C HIS A 95 9.27 -7.85 -17.58
N PHE A 96 9.25 -7.52 -16.28
CA PHE A 96 9.22 -8.52 -15.21
C PHE A 96 7.94 -9.38 -15.26
N ILE A 97 6.78 -8.76 -15.55
CA ILE A 97 5.51 -9.48 -15.74
C ILE A 97 5.58 -10.38 -16.98
N ASP A 98 6.21 -9.95 -18.08
CA ASP A 98 6.36 -10.76 -19.29
C ASP A 98 7.13 -12.06 -18.99
N GLU A 99 8.20 -11.99 -18.20
CA GLU A 99 8.92 -13.20 -17.77
C GLU A 99 8.08 -14.09 -16.83
N LEU A 100 7.33 -13.49 -15.91
CA LEU A 100 6.42 -14.24 -15.03
C LEU A 100 5.30 -14.92 -15.84
N LYS A 101 4.74 -14.24 -16.83
CA LYS A 101 3.67 -14.80 -17.66
C LYS A 101 4.13 -16.01 -18.48
N GLN A 102 5.40 -16.02 -18.92
CA GLN A 102 6.00 -17.19 -19.58
C GLN A 102 6.10 -18.39 -18.62
N ARG A 103 6.39 -18.16 -17.34
CA ARG A 103 6.49 -19.20 -16.30
C ARG A 103 5.12 -19.66 -15.81
N TYR A 104 4.17 -18.75 -15.71
CA TYR A 104 2.83 -18.96 -15.16
C TYR A 104 1.74 -18.56 -16.18
N PRO A 105 1.65 -19.21 -17.37
CA PRO A 105 0.78 -18.79 -18.45
C PRO A 105 -0.71 -18.79 -18.10
N ASN A 106 -1.11 -19.64 -17.15
CA ASN A 106 -2.50 -19.77 -16.70
C ASN A 106 -2.88 -18.84 -15.54
N ALA A 107 -1.92 -18.11 -14.96
CA ALA A 107 -2.22 -17.14 -13.93
C ALA A 107 -2.71 -15.82 -14.52
N VAL A 108 -3.56 -15.12 -13.77
CA VAL A 108 -4.03 -13.77 -14.08
C VAL A 108 -3.04 -12.76 -13.48
N PHE A 109 -2.67 -11.75 -14.25
CA PHE A 109 -1.78 -10.67 -13.83
C PHE A 109 -2.55 -9.36 -13.77
N VAL A 110 -2.68 -8.82 -12.55
CA VAL A 110 -3.31 -7.53 -12.28
C VAL A 110 -2.25 -6.52 -11.88
N LEU A 111 -2.16 -5.42 -12.62
CA LEU A 111 -1.25 -4.33 -12.32
C LEU A 111 -1.96 -3.26 -11.49
N VAL A 112 -1.29 -2.75 -10.47
CA VAL A 112 -1.83 -1.75 -9.53
C VAL A 112 -0.87 -0.58 -9.34
N GLY A 113 -1.36 0.52 -8.80
CA GLY A 113 -0.55 1.71 -8.47
C GLY A 113 -1.06 2.99 -9.13
N THR A 114 -0.30 4.07 -8.94
CA THR A 114 -0.71 5.41 -9.39
C THR A 114 -0.69 5.55 -10.90
N HIS A 115 0.35 5.06 -11.57
CA HIS A 115 0.47 5.17 -13.03
C HIS A 115 -0.64 4.43 -13.77
N PRO A 116 -0.87 3.13 -13.52
CA PRO A 116 -1.92 2.39 -14.23
C PRO A 116 -3.33 2.91 -13.87
N SER A 117 -3.53 3.49 -12.70
CA SER A 117 -4.80 4.14 -12.36
C SER A 117 -5.04 5.43 -13.16
N ALA A 118 -3.97 6.16 -13.48
CA ALA A 118 -4.06 7.40 -14.27
C ALA A 118 -4.20 7.13 -15.77
N LEU A 119 -3.47 6.14 -16.29
CA LEU A 119 -3.33 5.83 -17.71
C LEU A 119 -3.56 4.32 -17.98
N PRO A 120 -4.74 3.78 -17.66
CA PRO A 120 -4.97 2.33 -17.70
C PRO A 120 -4.91 1.75 -19.11
N GLU A 121 -5.46 2.44 -20.11
CA GLU A 121 -5.49 1.95 -21.49
C GLU A 121 -4.08 1.95 -22.10
N GLU A 122 -3.33 3.04 -21.93
CA GLU A 122 -1.94 3.15 -22.38
C GLU A 122 -1.07 2.06 -21.72
N THR A 123 -1.25 1.85 -20.43
CA THR A 123 -0.51 0.81 -19.68
C THR A 123 -0.78 -0.58 -20.23
N LEU A 124 -2.04 -0.92 -20.54
CA LEU A 124 -2.38 -2.21 -21.15
C LEU A 124 -1.87 -2.33 -22.57
N GLN A 125 -1.82 -1.24 -23.35
CA GLN A 125 -1.23 -1.26 -24.70
C GLN A 125 0.26 -1.61 -24.66
N LEU A 126 0.98 -1.12 -23.64
CA LEU A 126 2.41 -1.41 -23.45
C LEU A 126 2.65 -2.84 -22.95
N GLY A 127 1.81 -3.36 -22.06
CA GLY A 127 2.01 -4.65 -21.38
C GLY A 127 1.05 -5.73 -21.88
N GLN A 128 1.47 -6.54 -22.87
CA GLN A 128 0.61 -7.61 -23.43
C GLN A 128 0.36 -8.75 -22.42
N SER A 129 1.25 -8.98 -21.49
CA SER A 129 1.14 -9.99 -20.44
C SER A 129 0.30 -9.56 -19.24
N VAL A 130 -0.11 -8.29 -19.19
CA VAL A 130 -1.00 -7.76 -18.15
C VAL A 130 -2.45 -8.02 -18.57
N ASP A 131 -3.18 -8.80 -17.77
CA ASP A 131 -4.57 -9.16 -18.06
C ASP A 131 -5.54 -8.04 -17.67
N ALA A 132 -5.27 -7.33 -16.54
CA ALA A 132 -6.10 -6.23 -16.08
C ALA A 132 -5.33 -5.23 -15.22
N ILE A 133 -5.92 -4.04 -15.06
CA ILE A 133 -5.50 -3.00 -14.14
C ILE A 133 -6.60 -2.79 -13.12
N ALA A 134 -6.27 -2.88 -11.83
CA ALA A 134 -7.16 -2.45 -10.76
C ALA A 134 -6.89 -0.97 -10.44
N ARG A 135 -7.89 -0.14 -10.76
CA ARG A 135 -7.76 1.32 -10.67
C ARG A 135 -8.09 1.82 -9.27
N ARG A 136 -7.42 2.89 -8.86
CA ARG A 136 -7.68 3.63 -7.63
C ARG A 136 -7.45 2.82 -6.35
N GLU A 137 -8.39 2.81 -5.41
CA GLU A 137 -8.35 2.04 -4.16
C GLU A 137 -8.63 0.57 -4.45
N TYR A 138 -7.59 -0.20 -4.64
CA TYR A 138 -7.68 -1.53 -5.25
C TYR A 138 -7.85 -2.69 -4.24
N ASP A 139 -7.90 -2.43 -2.94
CA ASP A 139 -8.00 -3.48 -1.92
C ASP A 139 -9.17 -4.44 -2.19
N TYR A 140 -10.39 -3.90 -2.36
CA TYR A 140 -11.58 -4.70 -2.62
C TYR A 140 -11.68 -5.16 -4.08
N ILE A 141 -11.10 -4.43 -5.02
CA ILE A 141 -11.05 -4.84 -6.42
C ILE A 141 -10.25 -6.14 -6.53
N VAL A 142 -9.05 -6.19 -5.95
CA VAL A 142 -8.20 -7.38 -5.96
C VAL A 142 -8.86 -8.56 -5.24
N ARG A 143 -9.50 -8.32 -4.09
CA ARG A 143 -10.27 -9.33 -3.38
C ARG A 143 -11.38 -9.91 -4.26
N ASP A 144 -12.15 -9.06 -4.94
CA ASP A 144 -13.28 -9.51 -5.74
C ASP A 144 -12.83 -10.20 -7.04
N VAL A 145 -11.69 -9.80 -7.63
CA VAL A 145 -11.00 -10.57 -8.68
C VAL A 145 -10.63 -11.96 -8.18
N ALA A 146 -10.06 -12.05 -6.98
CA ALA A 146 -9.68 -13.33 -6.39
C ALA A 146 -10.90 -14.23 -6.12
N ARG A 147 -12.02 -13.65 -5.65
CA ARG A 147 -13.29 -14.37 -5.46
C ARG A 147 -13.82 -14.92 -6.78
N ALA A 148 -13.90 -14.08 -7.81
CA ALA A 148 -14.36 -14.50 -9.13
C ALA A 148 -13.50 -15.66 -9.67
N LEU A 149 -12.18 -15.55 -9.58
CA LEU A 149 -11.26 -16.62 -9.99
C LEU A 149 -11.45 -17.91 -9.17
N ARG A 150 -11.69 -17.81 -7.85
CA ARG A 150 -11.94 -18.97 -6.99
C ARG A 150 -13.24 -19.66 -7.39
N ASP A 151 -14.27 -18.89 -7.64
CA ASP A 151 -15.64 -19.38 -7.88
C ASP A 151 -15.88 -19.75 -9.35
N GLY A 152 -14.88 -19.56 -10.24
CA GLY A 152 -14.95 -19.88 -11.66
C GLY A 152 -15.76 -18.88 -12.49
N GLU A 153 -15.94 -17.68 -11.95
CA GLU A 153 -16.64 -16.56 -12.60
C GLU A 153 -15.68 -15.73 -13.46
N ASP A 154 -16.22 -14.90 -14.36
CA ASP A 154 -15.41 -13.98 -15.17
C ASP A 154 -14.96 -12.78 -14.33
N PHE A 155 -13.73 -12.79 -13.87
CA PHE A 155 -13.15 -11.71 -13.07
C PHE A 155 -13.22 -10.33 -13.76
N ARG A 156 -13.34 -10.31 -15.09
CA ARG A 156 -13.45 -9.07 -15.87
C ARG A 156 -14.75 -8.31 -15.62
N ALA A 157 -15.72 -8.92 -14.95
CA ALA A 157 -16.95 -8.24 -14.52
C ALA A 157 -16.77 -7.36 -13.28
N VAL A 158 -15.64 -7.46 -12.57
CA VAL A 158 -15.40 -6.72 -11.32
C VAL A 158 -15.31 -5.21 -11.60
N PRO A 159 -16.08 -4.36 -10.89
CA PRO A 159 -15.95 -2.90 -11.00
C PRO A 159 -14.53 -2.42 -10.68
N GLY A 160 -14.14 -1.29 -11.28
CA GLY A 160 -12.81 -0.72 -11.07
C GLY A 160 -11.70 -1.31 -11.93
N LEU A 161 -11.99 -2.34 -12.74
CA LEU A 161 -11.04 -2.91 -13.68
C LEU A 161 -11.05 -2.19 -15.02
N THR A 162 -9.84 -2.03 -15.58
CA THR A 162 -9.60 -1.93 -17.03
C THR A 162 -8.88 -3.21 -17.43
N TYR A 163 -9.36 -3.90 -18.47
CA TYR A 163 -8.89 -5.24 -18.82
C TYR A 163 -8.86 -5.47 -20.32
N ARG A 164 -8.08 -6.48 -20.71
CA ARG A 164 -8.03 -6.98 -22.09
C ARG A 164 -9.05 -8.09 -22.28
N LYS A 165 -9.85 -7.96 -23.33
CA LYS A 165 -10.74 -9.03 -23.82
C LYS A 165 -10.55 -9.14 -25.32
N ASP A 166 -10.00 -10.27 -25.74
CA ASP A 166 -9.55 -10.47 -27.12
C ASP A 166 -8.51 -9.37 -27.49
N GLU A 167 -8.72 -8.63 -28.52
CA GLU A 167 -7.85 -7.50 -28.93
C GLU A 167 -8.34 -6.13 -28.43
N GLU A 168 -9.46 -6.09 -27.68
CA GLU A 168 -10.05 -4.85 -27.19
C GLU A 168 -9.68 -4.60 -25.71
N ILE A 169 -9.47 -3.33 -25.38
CA ILE A 169 -9.34 -2.87 -23.99
C ILE A 169 -10.69 -2.29 -23.56
N LYS A 170 -11.17 -2.77 -22.41
CA LYS A 170 -12.47 -2.36 -21.85
C LYS A 170 -12.29 -1.88 -20.42
N SER A 171 -13.07 -0.89 -20.01
CA SER A 171 -13.09 -0.34 -18.66
C SER A 171 -14.47 -0.51 -18.05
N ASN A 172 -14.51 -1.10 -16.87
CA ASN A 172 -15.72 -1.13 -16.04
C ASN A 172 -15.93 0.22 -15.32
N PRO A 173 -17.14 0.51 -14.83
CA PRO A 173 -17.34 1.61 -13.90
C PRO A 173 -16.38 1.52 -12.72
N ASP A 174 -16.00 2.67 -12.16
CA ASP A 174 -15.15 2.70 -10.97
C ASP A 174 -15.82 1.99 -9.80
N MET A 175 -15.00 1.28 -9.00
CA MET A 175 -15.48 0.74 -7.72
C MET A 175 -15.67 1.90 -6.73
N PRO A 176 -16.77 1.92 -5.97
CA PRO A 176 -16.95 2.88 -4.89
C PRO A 176 -15.81 2.77 -3.87
N TYR A 177 -15.38 3.91 -3.34
CA TYR A 177 -14.38 3.92 -2.26
C TYR A 177 -14.91 3.24 -1.00
N ILE A 178 -14.03 2.57 -0.27
CA ILE A 178 -14.36 1.92 1.01
C ILE A 178 -14.76 2.99 2.03
N GLU A 179 -16.02 2.98 2.47
CA GLU A 179 -16.54 4.00 3.39
C GLU A 179 -16.09 3.74 4.83
N ASP A 180 -16.23 2.52 5.31
CA ASP A 180 -15.76 2.10 6.64
C ASP A 180 -14.36 1.50 6.54
N ILE A 181 -13.36 2.33 6.81
CA ILE A 181 -11.97 1.89 6.77
C ILE A 181 -11.49 1.24 8.08
N ASP A 182 -12.29 1.21 9.14
CA ASP A 182 -12.01 0.39 10.33
C ASP A 182 -12.13 -1.11 10.03
N GLU A 183 -12.86 -1.49 8.98
CA GLU A 183 -12.94 -2.87 8.52
C GLU A 183 -11.65 -3.40 7.89
N ILE A 184 -10.77 -2.52 7.44
CA ILE A 184 -9.50 -2.89 6.81
C ILE A 184 -8.54 -3.41 7.90
N PRO A 185 -7.88 -4.56 7.70
CA PRO A 185 -6.93 -5.09 8.67
C PRO A 185 -5.77 -4.13 8.94
N PHE A 186 -5.19 -4.19 10.13
CA PHE A 186 -4.00 -3.44 10.48
C PHE A 186 -2.81 -3.83 9.60
N ALA A 187 -2.17 -2.85 8.97
CA ALA A 187 -0.94 -3.09 8.21
C ALA A 187 0.15 -3.72 9.08
N SER A 188 0.24 -3.30 10.34
CA SER A 188 1.22 -3.80 11.30
C SER A 188 1.12 -5.30 11.55
N LYS A 189 -0.09 -5.90 11.50
CA LYS A 189 -0.27 -7.35 11.60
C LYS A 189 0.33 -8.07 10.41
N PHE A 190 0.05 -7.60 9.20
CA PHE A 190 0.61 -8.15 7.97
C PHE A 190 2.13 -8.00 7.91
N ILE A 191 2.65 -6.81 8.26
CA ILE A 191 4.09 -6.54 8.36
C ILE A 191 4.78 -7.54 9.30
N LYS A 192 4.17 -7.82 10.47
CA LYS A 192 4.73 -8.77 11.44
C LYS A 192 4.87 -10.19 10.88
N GLU A 193 3.95 -10.60 10.03
CA GLU A 193 3.87 -11.95 9.50
C GLU A 193 4.74 -12.15 8.26
N TYR A 194 4.77 -11.17 7.35
CA TYR A 194 5.33 -11.33 6.01
C TYR A 194 6.62 -10.55 5.77
N LEU A 195 6.93 -9.53 6.56
CA LEU A 195 8.02 -8.61 6.28
C LEU A 195 9.00 -8.51 7.46
N ASN A 196 10.26 -8.25 7.14
CA ASN A 196 11.22 -7.82 8.16
C ASN A 196 11.20 -6.30 8.27
N TYR A 197 10.53 -5.77 9.29
CA TYR A 197 10.41 -4.32 9.50
C TYR A 197 11.75 -3.58 9.60
N LYS A 198 12.84 -4.28 9.88
CA LYS A 198 14.19 -3.70 9.91
C LYS A 198 14.81 -3.44 8.54
N ASP A 199 14.17 -3.91 7.46
CA ASP A 199 14.63 -3.65 6.10
C ASP A 199 14.13 -2.29 5.57
N TYR A 200 13.20 -1.67 6.29
CA TYR A 200 12.61 -0.39 5.94
C TYR A 200 13.24 0.74 6.76
N PHE A 201 13.47 1.86 6.10
CA PHE A 201 14.10 3.02 6.72
C PHE A 201 13.57 4.31 6.11
N PHE A 202 13.03 5.18 6.94
CA PHE A 202 12.67 6.53 6.55
C PHE A 202 13.59 7.54 7.25
N ALA A 203 14.33 8.33 6.47
CA ALA A 203 15.37 9.21 7.01
C ALA A 203 14.86 10.27 8.01
N ALA A 204 13.57 10.64 7.96
CA ALA A 204 12.97 11.56 8.91
C ALA A 204 12.45 10.90 10.19
N SER A 205 12.36 9.57 10.23
CA SER A 205 11.86 8.81 11.37
C SER A 205 12.95 8.39 12.36
N SER A 206 12.52 7.97 13.55
CA SER A 206 13.37 7.27 14.52
C SER A 206 13.32 5.78 14.24
N TYR A 207 14.41 5.24 13.75
CA TYR A 207 14.53 3.83 13.32
C TYR A 207 14.68 2.86 14.51
N PRO A 208 14.08 1.66 14.46
CA PRO A 208 13.11 1.16 13.48
C PRO A 208 11.73 1.81 13.61
N GLU A 209 11.00 1.91 12.52
CA GLU A 209 9.65 2.45 12.48
C GLU A 209 8.64 1.51 11.81
N ILE A 210 7.35 1.77 12.04
CA ILE A 210 6.24 1.15 11.31
C ILE A 210 5.41 2.25 10.67
N GLN A 211 5.07 2.11 9.40
CA GLN A 211 4.21 3.04 8.68
C GLN A 211 2.77 2.51 8.62
N ILE A 212 1.79 3.41 8.81
CA ILE A 212 0.36 3.07 8.79
C ILE A 212 -0.47 4.18 8.14
N PHE A 213 -1.64 3.83 7.59
CA PHE A 213 -2.70 4.78 7.31
C PHE A 213 -3.71 4.82 8.46
N THR A 214 -4.09 6.02 8.85
CA THR A 214 -5.20 6.25 9.81
C THR A 214 -6.41 6.88 9.14
N GLY A 215 -6.25 7.30 7.89
CA GLY A 215 -7.29 7.87 7.03
C GLY A 215 -6.90 7.78 5.57
N ARG A 216 -7.89 7.82 4.69
CA ARG A 216 -7.72 7.80 3.24
C ARG A 216 -8.51 8.93 2.58
N GLY A 217 -7.95 9.51 1.54
CA GLY A 217 -8.49 10.67 0.85
C GLY A 217 -7.90 11.97 1.33
N CYS A 218 -7.92 12.99 0.48
CA CYS A 218 -7.41 14.31 0.82
C CYS A 218 -8.36 15.39 0.34
N VAL A 219 -8.83 16.23 1.26
CA VAL A 219 -9.76 17.34 0.96
C VAL A 219 -9.11 18.49 0.18
N ALA A 220 -7.78 18.53 0.14
CA ALA A 220 -7.04 19.56 -0.58
C ALA A 220 -7.11 19.31 -2.11
N ARG A 221 -6.97 20.41 -2.86
CA ARG A 221 -6.99 20.40 -4.33
C ARG A 221 -5.69 20.99 -4.88
N CYS A 222 -4.56 20.47 -4.42
CA CYS A 222 -3.25 20.90 -4.89
C CYS A 222 -3.07 20.49 -6.36
N ASN A 223 -2.77 21.43 -7.23
CA ASN A 223 -2.72 21.21 -8.69
C ASN A 223 -1.57 20.31 -9.14
N PHE A 224 -0.57 20.09 -8.32
CA PHE A 224 0.56 19.19 -8.60
C PHE A 224 0.36 17.77 -8.03
N CYS A 225 -0.65 17.55 -7.17
CA CYS A 225 -0.83 16.28 -6.46
C CYS A 225 -1.75 15.34 -7.24
N VAL A 226 -1.27 14.14 -7.56
CA VAL A 226 -2.03 13.14 -8.33
C VAL A 226 -2.84 12.18 -7.46
N TYR A 227 -2.57 12.11 -6.15
CA TYR A 227 -3.11 11.07 -5.27
C TYR A 227 -4.63 11.04 -5.18
N PRO A 228 -5.34 12.16 -4.93
CA PRO A 228 -6.79 12.12 -4.86
C PRO A 228 -7.44 11.67 -6.17
N GLN A 229 -6.81 11.97 -7.31
CA GLN A 229 -7.32 11.58 -8.62
C GLN A 229 -7.04 10.11 -8.95
N THR A 230 -5.91 9.58 -8.49
CA THR A 230 -5.42 8.26 -8.92
C THR A 230 -5.63 7.15 -7.92
N LEU A 231 -5.80 7.46 -6.62
CA LEU A 231 -5.97 6.44 -5.59
C LEU A 231 -7.27 6.62 -4.80
N HIS A 232 -7.35 7.58 -3.88
CA HIS A 232 -8.29 7.53 -2.77
C HIS A 232 -9.31 8.67 -2.71
N GLY A 233 -9.40 9.52 -3.74
CA GLY A 233 -10.40 10.57 -3.87
C GLY A 233 -10.24 11.75 -2.90
N HIS A 234 -11.21 12.68 -2.98
CA HIS A 234 -11.19 13.93 -2.20
C HIS A 234 -11.99 13.83 -0.88
N LYS A 235 -12.76 12.77 -0.65
CA LYS A 235 -13.46 12.56 0.62
C LYS A 235 -12.50 11.93 1.63
N TYR A 236 -12.22 12.64 2.71
CA TYR A 236 -11.36 12.11 3.78
C TYR A 236 -12.17 11.15 4.65
N ARG A 237 -11.92 9.86 4.53
CA ARG A 237 -12.50 8.75 5.27
C ARG A 237 -11.53 8.35 6.37
N LEU A 238 -12.03 8.13 7.57
CA LEU A 238 -11.21 8.10 8.78
C LEU A 238 -11.47 6.82 9.57
N ARG A 239 -10.39 6.21 10.04
CA ARG A 239 -10.47 5.24 11.13
C ARG A 239 -10.88 5.94 12.40
N THR A 240 -11.62 5.25 13.26
CA THR A 240 -11.97 5.77 14.58
C THR A 240 -10.71 5.98 15.44
N PRO A 241 -10.72 6.93 16.38
CA PRO A 241 -9.60 7.11 17.32
C PRO A 241 -9.22 5.83 18.05
N GLU A 242 -10.22 5.05 18.46
CA GLU A 242 -10.06 3.78 19.17
C GLU A 242 -9.33 2.75 18.30
N ASN A 243 -9.74 2.60 17.03
CA ASN A 243 -9.13 1.67 16.09
C ASN A 243 -7.66 2.05 15.79
N VAL A 244 -7.36 3.35 15.64
CA VAL A 244 -5.98 3.82 15.46
C VAL A 244 -5.12 3.50 16.68
N VAL A 245 -5.61 3.79 17.87
CA VAL A 245 -4.87 3.56 19.11
C VAL A 245 -4.72 2.07 19.43
N GLU A 246 -5.66 1.23 18.99
CA GLU A 246 -5.52 -0.23 19.05
C GLU A 246 -4.34 -0.72 18.20
N GLU A 247 -4.13 -0.16 17.01
CA GLU A 247 -2.97 -0.50 16.18
C GLU A 247 -1.65 0.00 16.82
N PHE A 248 -1.62 1.20 17.42
CA PHE A 248 -0.47 1.65 18.21
C PHE A 248 -0.16 0.70 19.37
N GLN A 249 -1.20 0.21 20.06
CA GLN A 249 -1.02 -0.79 21.12
C GLN A 249 -0.44 -2.09 20.56
N TYR A 250 -0.99 -2.57 19.44
CA TYR A 250 -0.48 -3.77 18.77
C TYR A 250 1.00 -3.62 18.39
N ILE A 251 1.39 -2.46 17.82
CA ILE A 251 2.78 -2.16 17.46
C ILE A 251 3.66 -2.19 18.72
N SER A 252 3.25 -1.51 19.79
CA SER A 252 3.99 -1.47 21.05
C SER A 252 4.22 -2.86 21.65
N ASP A 253 3.26 -3.77 21.51
CA ASP A 253 3.30 -5.10 22.14
C ASP A 253 4.05 -6.13 21.27
N ASN A 254 4.05 -5.96 19.95
CA ASN A 254 4.58 -6.95 19.02
C ASN A 254 5.90 -6.57 18.34
N PHE A 255 6.34 -5.32 18.46
CA PHE A 255 7.57 -4.81 17.86
C PHE A 255 8.45 -4.10 18.92
N PRO A 256 9.18 -4.88 19.74
CA PRO A 256 9.86 -4.32 20.94
C PRO A 256 10.95 -3.30 20.61
N ASP A 257 11.53 -3.34 19.41
CA ASP A 257 12.62 -2.44 19.00
C ASP A 257 12.09 -1.18 18.28
N VAL A 258 10.82 -1.16 17.87
CA VAL A 258 10.22 -0.03 17.14
C VAL A 258 10.14 1.20 18.03
N LYS A 259 10.61 2.33 17.51
CA LYS A 259 10.68 3.60 18.24
C LYS A 259 9.61 4.59 17.79
N GLU A 260 9.17 4.47 16.55
CA GLU A 260 8.28 5.46 15.95
C GLU A 260 7.22 4.84 15.05
N VAL A 261 6.02 5.43 15.08
CA VAL A 261 4.96 5.16 14.10
C VAL A 261 4.91 6.32 13.13
N VAL A 262 4.97 6.03 11.84
CA VAL A 262 4.83 7.02 10.77
C VAL A 262 3.41 6.95 10.24
N ILE A 263 2.66 8.03 10.42
CA ILE A 263 1.29 8.16 9.89
C ILE A 263 1.37 8.74 8.48
N GLU A 264 1.13 7.91 7.49
CA GLU A 264 1.26 8.25 6.06
C GLU A 264 -0.01 8.86 5.45
N ASP A 265 -0.99 9.25 6.27
CA ASP A 265 -2.14 10.01 5.77
C ASP A 265 -1.70 11.26 5.00
N ASP A 266 -2.38 11.61 3.92
CA ASP A 266 -2.06 12.84 3.17
C ASP A 266 -2.20 14.11 4.01
N THR A 267 -3.14 14.12 4.95
CA THR A 267 -3.39 15.26 5.84
C THR A 267 -4.03 14.74 7.13
N PHE A 268 -3.23 14.16 8.01
CA PHE A 268 -3.70 13.62 9.29
C PHE A 268 -4.52 14.62 10.11
N THR A 269 -4.12 15.89 10.06
CA THR A 269 -4.68 16.96 10.89
C THR A 269 -5.97 17.60 10.35
N ALA A 270 -6.53 17.11 9.24
CA ALA A 270 -7.71 17.68 8.62
C ALA A 270 -8.98 17.67 9.49
N LYS A 271 -9.04 16.81 10.51
CA LYS A 271 -10.13 16.71 11.49
C LYS A 271 -9.59 16.87 12.91
N LYS A 272 -9.55 18.13 13.39
CA LYS A 272 -8.97 18.54 14.68
C LYS A 272 -9.47 17.69 15.86
N ASP A 273 -10.79 17.54 16.00
CA ASP A 273 -11.37 16.84 17.15
C ASP A 273 -10.94 15.36 17.18
N ARG A 274 -10.82 14.71 16.01
CA ARG A 274 -10.30 13.36 15.89
C ARG A 274 -8.84 13.28 16.35
N VAL A 275 -7.99 14.21 15.90
CA VAL A 275 -6.58 14.27 16.33
C VAL A 275 -6.47 14.40 17.83
N ILE A 276 -7.25 15.31 18.44
CA ILE A 276 -7.28 15.50 19.90
C ILE A 276 -7.71 14.23 20.61
N ASN A 277 -8.72 13.51 20.10
CA ASN A 277 -9.19 12.27 20.70
C ASN A 277 -8.16 11.15 20.61
N ILE A 278 -7.49 10.98 19.47
CA ILE A 278 -6.35 10.04 19.32
C ILE A 278 -5.27 10.39 20.37
N CYS A 279 -4.88 11.66 20.45
CA CYS A 279 -3.86 12.12 21.40
C CYS A 279 -4.22 11.83 22.86
N LYS A 280 -5.48 12.07 23.25
CA LYS A 280 -5.97 11.75 24.60
C LYS A 280 -5.85 10.27 24.90
N LEU A 281 -6.30 9.41 24.00
CA LEU A 281 -6.23 7.96 24.15
C LEU A 281 -4.77 7.44 24.21
N LEU A 282 -3.87 7.98 23.38
CA LEU A 282 -2.43 7.64 23.44
C LEU A 282 -1.82 8.01 24.80
N VAL A 283 -2.20 9.16 25.36
CA VAL A 283 -1.73 9.60 26.69
C VAL A 283 -2.33 8.73 27.80
N GLU A 284 -3.62 8.47 27.75
CA GLU A 284 -4.35 7.64 28.72
C GLU A 284 -3.77 6.22 28.81
N LYS A 285 -3.51 5.60 27.67
CA LYS A 285 -2.90 4.25 27.60
C LYS A 285 -1.37 4.26 27.84
N GLY A 286 -0.76 5.43 28.00
CA GLY A 286 0.68 5.55 28.22
C GLY A 286 1.56 5.22 27.01
N LEU A 287 0.97 5.05 25.82
CA LEU A 287 1.67 4.67 24.59
C LEU A 287 2.66 5.74 24.14
N HIS A 288 2.37 7.02 24.39
CA HIS A 288 3.25 8.16 24.13
C HIS A 288 4.62 8.09 24.82
N LYS A 289 4.77 7.23 25.83
CA LYS A 289 6.05 7.00 26.54
C LYS A 289 6.87 5.89 25.90
N LYS A 290 6.24 5.04 25.08
CA LYS A 290 6.87 3.89 24.43
C LYS A 290 7.20 4.16 22.97
N LEU A 291 6.31 4.85 22.27
CA LEU A 291 6.38 5.13 20.85
C LEU A 291 6.28 6.64 20.61
N SER A 292 7.22 7.20 19.86
CA SER A 292 7.01 8.48 19.18
C SER A 292 6.19 8.27 17.89
N TRP A 293 5.72 9.36 17.30
CA TRP A 293 5.07 9.30 16.01
C TRP A 293 5.28 10.60 15.23
N LEU A 294 5.12 10.51 13.92
CA LEU A 294 5.11 11.64 13.02
C LEU A 294 3.95 11.53 12.01
N CYS A 295 3.57 12.65 11.40
CA CYS A 295 2.51 12.69 10.42
C CYS A 295 2.70 13.83 9.42
N ASN A 296 1.92 13.79 8.33
CA ASN A 296 1.79 14.90 7.41
C ASN A 296 0.64 15.81 7.84
N ALA A 297 0.87 17.10 7.79
CA ALA A 297 -0.10 18.12 8.14
C ALA A 297 -0.07 19.29 7.14
N ARG A 298 -1.13 20.11 7.18
CA ARG A 298 -1.17 21.40 6.50
C ARG A 298 -0.71 22.50 7.43
N VAL A 299 -0.28 23.61 6.84
CA VAL A 299 0.23 24.79 7.59
C VAL A 299 -0.81 25.51 8.45
N ASP A 300 -2.11 25.19 8.29
CA ASP A 300 -3.23 25.77 9.03
C ASP A 300 -3.50 25.10 10.39
N LEU A 301 -2.56 24.30 10.89
CA LEU A 301 -2.65 23.64 12.19
C LEU A 301 -2.49 24.66 13.35
N ASP A 302 -3.45 24.67 14.27
CA ASP A 302 -3.43 25.58 15.42
C ASP A 302 -2.49 25.12 16.56
N LEU A 303 -2.03 26.10 17.35
CA LEU A 303 -1.06 25.89 18.42
C LEU A 303 -1.54 24.91 19.50
N GLU A 304 -2.83 24.93 19.85
CA GLU A 304 -3.36 24.05 20.92
C GLU A 304 -3.38 22.60 20.45
N THR A 305 -3.73 22.36 19.20
CA THR A 305 -3.63 21.03 18.61
C THR A 305 -2.17 20.55 18.58
N MET A 306 -1.23 21.40 18.16
CA MET A 306 0.22 21.06 18.19
C MET A 306 0.72 20.73 19.59
N LYS A 307 0.31 21.47 20.62
CA LYS A 307 0.68 21.19 22.01
C LYS A 307 0.15 19.82 22.46
N MET A 308 -1.09 19.49 22.09
CA MET A 308 -1.69 18.20 22.41
C MET A 308 -0.99 17.05 21.68
N MET A 309 -0.68 17.21 20.39
CA MET A 309 0.10 16.26 19.62
C MET A 309 1.47 16.02 20.25
N LYS A 310 2.19 17.10 20.62
CA LYS A 310 3.48 17.00 21.31
C LYS A 310 3.37 16.23 22.62
N LYS A 311 2.36 16.50 23.45
CA LYS A 311 2.09 15.78 24.69
C LYS A 311 1.84 14.29 24.46
N ALA A 312 1.23 13.95 23.33
CA ALA A 312 0.91 12.57 22.94
C ALA A 312 2.06 11.83 22.20
N GLY A 313 3.26 12.42 22.14
CA GLY A 313 4.44 11.78 21.56
C GLY A 313 4.71 12.13 20.09
N CYS A 314 3.97 13.10 19.50
CA CYS A 314 4.31 13.57 18.15
C CYS A 314 5.68 14.26 18.17
N ARG A 315 6.59 13.76 17.33
CA ARG A 315 7.95 14.26 17.23
C ARG A 315 8.15 15.22 16.06
N LEU A 316 7.50 14.93 14.94
CA LEU A 316 7.66 15.66 13.69
C LEU A 316 6.31 15.82 12.97
N ILE A 317 6.14 16.96 12.32
CA ILE A 317 4.98 17.29 11.48
C ILE A 317 5.49 17.81 10.15
#